data_0ee8bada67648840a234a4f70825b02c
#
_entry.id   0ee8bada67648840a234a4f70825b02c
#
_cell.length_a   1.000
_cell.length_b   1.000
_cell.length_c   1.000
_cell.angle_alpha   90.00
_cell.angle_beta   90.00
_cell.angle_gamma   90.00
#
_symmetry.space_group_name_H-M   'P 1'
#
loop_
_entity.id
_entity.type
_entity.pdbx_description
1 polymer ?
#
loop_
_entity_poly.entity_id
_entity_poly.type
_entity_poly.pdbx_seq_one_letter_code
_entity_poly.pdbx_strand_id
1 'polypeptide(L)'
;MNTTSPSTLSSDHSVANTPDLNNEADIKNASTHYSDYYNNFDINTLSTEIFGEQLDDRLNAYMACCGRHVRDGRGDTMALVHEDTVGNITKMTFAELDKASAQVAHLLQSYGVQVGDQVATMLPRTPELLTIVLATWRIGAVYQPLFTAFGYEAIKYRMDKAGTKVVFTNVDNRSKFEDLAEQTKMVLIGNETEAKAWGDDHYANSMQVQPQTIEPVSLDTDA
;
A
#
# COMPACT_ATOMS: atom_id res chain seq x y z
N MET A 1 18.46 45.03 -24.30
CA MET A 1 17.10 44.82 -24.83
C MET A 1 17.09 43.49 -25.58
N ASN A 2 16.59 42.47 -24.98
CA ASN A 2 16.06 41.28 -25.65
C ASN A 2 15.32 40.47 -24.58
N THR A 3 14.03 40.66 -24.60
CA THR A 3 13.08 39.93 -23.76
C THR A 3 12.72 38.63 -24.45
N THR A 4 13.16 37.50 -23.94
CA THR A 4 12.67 36.18 -24.31
C THR A 4 11.54 35.79 -23.37
N SER A 5 10.32 35.72 -23.92
CA SER A 5 9.12 35.21 -23.26
C SER A 5 9.25 33.71 -22.95
N PRO A 6 8.68 33.20 -21.85
CA PRO A 6 8.66 31.79 -21.58
C PRO A 6 7.62 31.09 -22.47
N SER A 7 8.04 30.00 -23.08
CA SER A 7 7.20 29.09 -23.87
C SER A 7 6.10 28.48 -23.01
N THR A 8 4.85 28.68 -23.43
CA THR A 8 3.65 28.04 -22.89
C THR A 8 3.74 26.53 -23.13
N LEU A 9 3.83 25.78 -22.05
CA LEU A 9 3.57 24.32 -22.07
C LEU A 9 2.08 24.14 -22.38
N SER A 10 1.79 23.57 -23.55
CA SER A 10 0.47 23.12 -23.96
C SER A 10 0.04 21.97 -23.04
N SER A 11 -0.91 22.23 -22.16
CA SER A 11 -1.62 21.23 -21.37
C SER A 11 -2.76 20.66 -22.21
N ASP A 12 -2.43 19.80 -23.15
CA ASP A 12 -3.43 19.00 -23.86
C ASP A 12 -3.67 17.68 -23.11
N HIS A 13 -4.26 17.80 -21.93
CA HIS A 13 -4.99 16.71 -21.35
C HIS A 13 -6.42 16.80 -21.88
N SER A 14 -6.71 16.07 -22.94
CA SER A 14 -8.08 15.80 -23.34
C SER A 14 -8.77 15.10 -22.17
N VAL A 15 -9.48 15.89 -21.35
CA VAL A 15 -10.46 15.37 -20.40
C VAL A 15 -11.46 14.62 -21.26
N ALA A 16 -11.45 13.29 -21.19
CA ALA A 16 -12.46 12.47 -21.82
C ALA A 16 -13.81 13.03 -21.39
N ASN A 17 -14.67 13.41 -22.34
CA ASN A 17 -15.98 13.96 -22.11
C ASN A 17 -16.73 13.02 -21.16
N THR A 18 -16.87 13.44 -19.91
CA THR A 18 -17.72 12.71 -18.95
C THR A 18 -19.14 12.81 -19.47
N PRO A 19 -19.85 11.68 -19.73
CA PRO A 19 -21.20 11.73 -20.27
C PRO A 19 -22.11 12.52 -19.33
N ASP A 20 -22.91 13.42 -19.86
CA ASP A 20 -23.97 14.09 -19.09
C ASP A 20 -25.10 13.10 -18.82
N LEU A 21 -25.19 12.62 -17.57
CA LEU A 21 -26.20 11.65 -17.13
C LEU A 21 -27.64 12.21 -17.14
N ASN A 22 -27.85 13.49 -17.51
CA ASN A 22 -29.17 14.09 -17.74
C ASN A 22 -29.54 14.15 -19.23
N ASN A 23 -28.64 13.76 -20.13
CA ASN A 23 -28.85 13.76 -21.57
C ASN A 23 -29.11 12.33 -22.08
N GLU A 24 -30.30 12.06 -22.61
CA GLU A 24 -30.68 10.74 -23.16
C GLU A 24 -29.71 10.21 -24.24
N ALA A 25 -29.15 11.11 -25.07
CA ALA A 25 -28.19 10.72 -26.10
C ALA A 25 -26.84 10.26 -25.50
N ASP A 26 -26.39 10.92 -24.44
CA ASP A 26 -25.17 10.56 -23.75
C ASP A 26 -25.34 9.26 -22.95
N ILE A 27 -26.50 9.06 -22.33
CA ILE A 27 -26.86 7.79 -21.66
C ILE A 27 -26.90 6.64 -22.66
N LYS A 28 -27.51 6.86 -23.84
CA LYS A 28 -27.57 5.83 -24.88
C LYS A 28 -26.18 5.50 -25.46
N ASN A 29 -25.34 6.50 -25.67
CA ASN A 29 -23.94 6.29 -26.09
C ASN A 29 -23.14 5.55 -25.02
N ALA A 30 -23.25 5.94 -23.75
CA ALA A 30 -22.59 5.28 -22.64
C ALA A 30 -23.04 3.80 -22.52
N SER A 31 -24.33 3.50 -22.70
CA SER A 31 -24.83 2.13 -22.66
C SER A 31 -24.36 1.29 -23.85
N THR A 32 -24.22 1.88 -25.04
CA THR A 32 -23.68 1.21 -26.23
C THR A 32 -22.19 0.90 -26.02
N HIS A 33 -21.43 1.87 -25.55
CA HIS A 33 -20.01 1.68 -25.20
C HIS A 33 -19.81 0.62 -24.11
N TYR A 34 -20.67 0.58 -23.10
CA TYR A 34 -20.61 -0.45 -22.06
C TYR A 34 -20.87 -1.85 -22.63
N SER A 35 -21.89 -2.00 -23.46
CA SER A 35 -22.23 -3.27 -24.09
C SER A 35 -21.12 -3.79 -25.01
N ASP A 36 -20.52 -2.87 -25.80
CA ASP A 36 -19.39 -3.19 -26.67
C ASP A 36 -18.17 -3.60 -25.85
N TYR A 37 -17.86 -2.85 -24.77
CA TYR A 37 -16.78 -3.17 -23.87
C TYR A 37 -17.01 -4.53 -23.17
N TYR A 38 -18.21 -4.77 -22.65
CA TYR A 38 -18.57 -6.01 -21.97
C TYR A 38 -18.42 -7.23 -22.88
N ASN A 39 -18.94 -7.14 -24.14
CA ASN A 39 -18.90 -8.24 -25.08
C ASN A 39 -17.51 -8.55 -25.63
N ASN A 40 -16.59 -7.55 -25.61
CA ASN A 40 -15.21 -7.68 -26.09
C ASN A 40 -14.20 -7.70 -24.94
N PHE A 41 -14.66 -7.76 -23.68
CA PHE A 41 -13.76 -7.79 -22.53
C PHE A 41 -12.92 -9.05 -22.53
N ASP A 42 -11.61 -8.87 -22.54
CA ASP A 42 -10.63 -9.93 -22.34
C ASP A 42 -9.63 -9.50 -21.27
N ILE A 43 -9.56 -10.26 -20.18
CA ILE A 43 -8.71 -9.99 -19.04
C ILE A 43 -7.21 -9.97 -19.41
N ASN A 44 -6.80 -10.79 -20.36
CA ASN A 44 -5.40 -10.87 -20.78
C ASN A 44 -4.99 -9.63 -21.56
N THR A 45 -5.88 -9.13 -22.44
CA THR A 45 -5.67 -7.86 -23.16
C THR A 45 -5.56 -6.70 -22.18
N LEU A 46 -6.51 -6.58 -21.24
CA LEU A 46 -6.51 -5.53 -20.24
C LEU A 46 -5.28 -5.61 -19.31
N SER A 47 -4.89 -6.79 -18.91
CA SER A 47 -3.68 -7.05 -18.14
C SER A 47 -2.43 -6.55 -18.86
N THR A 48 -2.30 -6.87 -20.14
CA THR A 48 -1.18 -6.41 -20.97
C THR A 48 -1.16 -4.89 -21.11
N GLU A 49 -2.32 -4.26 -21.30
CA GLU A 49 -2.44 -2.80 -21.37
C GLU A 49 -2.05 -2.11 -20.04
N ILE A 50 -2.50 -2.64 -18.90
CA ILE A 50 -2.27 -2.03 -17.59
C ILE A 50 -0.88 -2.34 -17.05
N PHE A 51 -0.41 -3.56 -17.16
CA PHE A 51 0.82 -4.03 -16.52
C PHE A 51 2.01 -4.18 -17.47
N GLY A 52 1.78 -4.14 -18.79
CA GLY A 52 2.81 -4.38 -19.81
C GLY A 52 3.15 -5.85 -20.02
N GLU A 53 2.45 -6.75 -19.35
CA GLU A 53 2.63 -8.20 -19.41
C GLU A 53 1.29 -8.90 -19.15
N GLN A 54 1.14 -10.12 -19.65
CA GLN A 54 -0.04 -10.92 -19.32
C GLN A 54 -0.02 -11.23 -17.80
N LEU A 55 -1.20 -11.37 -17.21
CA LEU A 55 -1.35 -11.99 -15.91
C LEU A 55 -0.96 -13.47 -16.11
N ASP A 56 0.34 -13.72 -16.08
CA ASP A 56 0.86 -15.05 -15.94
C ASP A 56 0.83 -15.46 -14.46
N ASP A 57 1.18 -16.70 -14.19
CA ASP A 57 1.13 -17.32 -12.86
C ASP A 57 2.06 -16.66 -11.80
N ARG A 58 2.47 -15.37 -11.98
CA ARG A 58 3.49 -14.72 -11.15
C ARG A 58 3.15 -13.27 -10.81
N LEU A 59 2.05 -13.08 -10.09
CA LEU A 59 1.65 -11.75 -9.66
C LEU A 59 2.24 -11.40 -8.28
N ASN A 60 2.75 -10.18 -8.13
CA ASN A 60 3.05 -9.59 -6.83
C ASN A 60 2.40 -8.20 -6.75
N ALA A 61 1.48 -8.01 -5.82
CA ALA A 61 0.72 -6.76 -5.69
C ALA A 61 1.60 -5.54 -5.41
N TYR A 62 2.73 -5.69 -4.69
CA TYR A 62 3.72 -4.62 -4.54
C TYR A 62 4.29 -4.21 -5.90
N MET A 63 4.65 -5.17 -6.77
CA MET A 63 5.15 -4.87 -8.12
C MET A 63 4.11 -4.10 -8.93
N ALA A 64 2.86 -4.52 -8.90
CA ALA A 64 1.77 -3.84 -9.60
C ALA A 64 1.55 -2.39 -9.12
N CYS A 65 1.65 -2.14 -7.81
CA CYS A 65 1.33 -0.84 -7.20
C CYS A 65 2.52 0.12 -7.06
N CYS A 66 3.75 -0.40 -6.91
CA CYS A 66 4.93 0.41 -6.61
C CYS A 66 6.15 0.02 -7.46
N GLY A 67 6.60 -1.24 -7.39
CA GLY A 67 7.87 -1.67 -7.95
C GLY A 67 8.01 -1.40 -9.46
N ARG A 68 6.95 -1.62 -10.24
CA ARG A 68 6.97 -1.34 -11.68
C ARG A 68 7.26 0.12 -12.00
N HIS A 69 6.77 1.07 -11.19
CA HIS A 69 7.01 2.49 -11.44
C HIS A 69 8.49 2.84 -11.29
N VAL A 70 9.16 2.22 -10.33
CA VAL A 70 10.62 2.38 -10.15
C VAL A 70 11.37 1.72 -11.31
N ARG A 71 11.02 0.46 -11.63
CA ARG A 71 11.61 -0.31 -12.76
C ARG A 71 11.49 0.45 -14.08
N ASP A 72 10.35 1.09 -14.34
CA ASP A 72 10.04 1.80 -15.58
C ASP A 72 10.60 3.25 -15.60
N GLY A 73 11.49 3.60 -14.67
CA GLY A 73 12.16 4.91 -14.62
C GLY A 73 11.30 6.05 -14.07
N ARG A 74 10.18 5.74 -13.43
CA ARG A 74 9.27 6.72 -12.80
C ARG A 74 9.45 6.83 -11.29
N GLY A 75 10.62 6.42 -10.78
CA GLY A 75 10.93 6.44 -9.34
C GLY A 75 10.78 7.81 -8.68
N ASP A 76 11.11 8.89 -9.40
CA ASP A 76 11.00 10.27 -8.90
C ASP A 76 9.57 10.85 -8.96
N THR A 77 8.61 10.12 -9.54
CA THR A 77 7.21 10.55 -9.57
C THR A 77 6.61 10.47 -8.17
N MET A 78 5.78 11.47 -7.83
CA MET A 78 5.07 11.51 -6.56
C MET A 78 4.10 10.33 -6.42
N ALA A 79 4.32 9.49 -5.41
CA ALA A 79 3.50 8.32 -5.11
C ALA A 79 2.48 8.58 -3.99
N LEU A 80 2.84 9.41 -3.02
CA LEU A 80 2.01 9.68 -1.85
C LEU A 80 2.10 11.16 -1.45
N VAL A 81 0.95 11.75 -1.18
CA VAL A 81 0.82 13.02 -0.47
C VAL A 81 -0.11 12.79 0.71
N HIS A 82 0.38 13.04 1.90
CA HIS A 82 -0.36 12.90 3.14
C HIS A 82 -0.41 14.25 3.87
N GLU A 83 -1.58 14.64 4.32
CA GLU A 83 -1.80 15.78 5.20
C GLU A 83 -2.30 15.27 6.55
N ASP A 84 -1.61 15.63 7.63
CA ASP A 84 -2.03 15.27 8.98
C ASP A 84 -3.15 16.18 9.50
N THR A 85 -3.65 15.89 10.69
CA THR A 85 -4.79 16.62 11.30
C THR A 85 -4.48 18.07 11.68
N VAL A 86 -3.21 18.48 11.64
CA VAL A 86 -2.75 19.85 11.94
C VAL A 86 -2.21 20.56 10.70
N GLY A 87 -2.35 19.96 9.51
CA GLY A 87 -2.01 20.57 8.23
C GLY A 87 -0.56 20.37 7.77
N ASN A 88 0.23 19.49 8.40
CA ASN A 88 1.56 19.16 7.90
C ASN A 88 1.44 18.22 6.70
N ILE A 89 2.22 18.52 5.65
CA ILE A 89 2.22 17.73 4.41
C ILE A 89 3.49 16.89 4.34
N THR A 90 3.31 15.58 4.24
CA THR A 90 4.37 14.62 3.93
C THR A 90 4.21 14.14 2.49
N LYS A 91 5.31 14.08 1.75
CA LYS A 91 5.34 13.61 0.36
C LYS A 91 6.36 12.50 0.22
N MET A 92 6.02 11.49 -0.58
CA MET A 92 6.94 10.39 -0.93
C MET A 92 6.86 10.11 -2.42
N THR A 93 8.00 9.94 -3.04
CA THR A 93 8.13 9.42 -4.41
C THR A 93 7.99 7.91 -4.42
N PHE A 94 7.83 7.29 -5.61
CA PHE A 94 7.83 5.84 -5.72
C PHE A 94 9.16 5.23 -5.26
N ALA A 95 10.31 5.87 -5.53
CA ALA A 95 11.60 5.38 -5.07
C ALA A 95 11.77 5.44 -3.55
N GLU A 96 11.24 6.46 -2.88
CA GLU A 96 11.25 6.55 -1.42
C GLU A 96 10.33 5.50 -0.79
N LEU A 97 9.14 5.31 -1.36
CA LEU A 97 8.18 4.32 -0.91
C LEU A 97 8.70 2.89 -1.14
N ASP A 98 9.38 2.63 -2.24
CA ASP A 98 10.08 1.37 -2.54
C ASP A 98 11.13 1.04 -1.46
N LYS A 99 12.02 1.99 -1.15
CA LYS A 99 13.05 1.84 -0.12
C LYS A 99 12.44 1.58 1.26
N ALA A 100 11.45 2.38 1.65
CA ALA A 100 10.77 2.22 2.93
C ALA A 100 10.07 0.85 3.03
N SER A 101 9.40 0.40 1.95
CA SER A 101 8.78 -0.93 1.92
C SER A 101 9.81 -2.07 2.00
N ALA A 102 11.01 -1.90 1.42
CA ALA A 102 12.08 -2.87 1.54
C ALA A 102 12.56 -3.01 3.00
N GLN A 103 12.72 -1.90 3.70
CA GLN A 103 13.11 -1.92 5.11
C GLN A 103 12.07 -2.64 5.99
N VAL A 104 10.76 -2.34 5.81
CA VAL A 104 9.69 -3.07 6.53
C VAL A 104 9.69 -4.55 6.15
N ALA A 105 9.90 -4.90 4.88
CA ALA A 105 9.97 -6.28 4.42
C ALA A 105 11.09 -7.07 5.13
N HIS A 106 12.29 -6.49 5.24
CA HIS A 106 13.39 -7.09 6.02
C HIS A 106 13.05 -7.22 7.50
N LEU A 107 12.42 -6.21 8.09
CA LEU A 107 11.95 -6.27 9.47
C LEU A 107 10.98 -7.44 9.68
N LEU A 108 9.98 -7.60 8.80
CA LEU A 108 9.03 -8.70 8.84
C LEU A 108 9.73 -10.07 8.73
N GLN A 109 10.69 -10.20 7.80
CA GLN A 109 11.49 -11.43 7.67
C GLN A 109 12.32 -11.71 8.92
N SER A 110 12.86 -10.68 9.59
CA SER A 110 13.59 -10.85 10.85
C SER A 110 12.71 -11.38 11.99
N TYR A 111 11.40 -11.15 11.91
CA TYR A 111 10.41 -11.73 12.83
C TYR A 111 9.91 -13.12 12.38
N GLY A 112 10.47 -13.68 11.32
CA GLY A 112 10.13 -14.99 10.81
C GLY A 112 8.83 -15.03 9.99
N VAL A 113 8.37 -13.89 9.47
CA VAL A 113 7.23 -13.83 8.55
C VAL A 113 7.60 -14.46 7.22
N GLN A 114 6.77 -15.37 6.76
CA GLN A 114 6.90 -16.11 5.51
C GLN A 114 5.72 -15.83 4.56
N VAL A 115 5.79 -16.35 3.35
CA VAL A 115 4.69 -16.32 2.38
C VAL A 115 3.42 -16.91 3.01
N GLY A 116 2.30 -16.21 2.87
CA GLY A 116 1.01 -16.61 3.42
C GLY A 116 0.76 -16.22 4.89
N ASP A 117 1.80 -15.79 5.63
CA ASP A 117 1.62 -15.35 7.01
C ASP A 117 0.86 -14.03 7.11
N GLN A 118 0.14 -13.84 8.22
CA GLN A 118 -0.70 -12.68 8.45
C GLN A 118 0.07 -11.54 9.14
N VAL A 119 0.04 -10.35 8.54
CA VAL A 119 0.57 -9.10 9.11
C VAL A 119 -0.59 -8.11 9.25
N ALA A 120 -0.88 -7.70 10.47
CA ALA A 120 -1.97 -6.78 10.76
C ALA A 120 -1.49 -5.34 10.99
N THR A 121 -2.36 -4.40 10.66
CA THR A 121 -2.21 -3.01 11.10
C THR A 121 -3.49 -2.50 11.77
N MET A 122 -3.32 -1.75 12.85
CA MET A 122 -4.36 -0.88 13.40
C MET A 122 -3.81 0.53 13.50
N LEU A 123 -3.89 1.25 12.39
CA LEU A 123 -3.30 2.57 12.19
C LEU A 123 -4.31 3.53 11.56
N PRO A 124 -4.22 4.84 11.82
CA PRO A 124 -4.86 5.84 10.98
C PRO A 124 -4.23 5.85 9.58
N ARG A 125 -4.76 6.67 8.68
CA ARG A 125 -4.23 6.82 7.32
C ARG A 125 -2.94 7.63 7.34
N THR A 126 -1.81 6.95 7.55
CA THR A 126 -0.48 7.55 7.59
C THR A 126 0.43 6.94 6.51
N PRO A 127 1.58 7.57 6.18
CA PRO A 127 2.54 7.01 5.25
C PRO A 127 3.05 5.62 5.64
N GLU A 128 3.21 5.37 6.94
CA GLU A 128 3.65 4.08 7.48
C GLU A 128 2.64 2.97 7.13
N LEU A 129 1.33 3.26 7.20
CA LEU A 129 0.30 2.28 6.83
C LEU A 129 0.51 1.76 5.40
N LEU A 130 0.69 2.67 4.42
CA LEU A 130 0.91 2.28 3.03
C LEU A 130 2.22 1.53 2.86
N THR A 131 3.28 1.98 3.52
CA THR A 131 4.59 1.33 3.50
C THR A 131 4.52 -0.12 4.01
N ILE A 132 3.78 -0.37 5.11
CA ILE A 132 3.60 -1.70 5.70
C ILE A 132 2.77 -2.60 4.78
N VAL A 133 1.72 -2.08 4.15
CA VAL A 133 0.91 -2.83 3.17
C VAL A 133 1.79 -3.31 2.02
N LEU A 134 2.55 -2.40 1.40
CA LEU A 134 3.44 -2.73 0.29
C LEU A 134 4.53 -3.72 0.68
N ALA A 135 5.12 -3.57 1.86
CA ALA A 135 6.12 -4.49 2.38
C ALA A 135 5.56 -5.89 2.60
N THR A 136 4.35 -5.98 3.14
CA THR A 136 3.65 -7.25 3.37
C THR A 136 3.42 -7.98 2.05
N TRP A 137 2.89 -7.29 1.04
CA TRP A 137 2.72 -7.87 -0.29
C TRP A 137 4.04 -8.23 -0.98
N ARG A 138 5.09 -7.42 -0.76
CA ARG A 138 6.41 -7.63 -1.36
C ARG A 138 7.00 -9.00 -0.99
N ILE A 139 6.81 -9.45 0.23
CA ILE A 139 7.28 -10.75 0.73
C ILE A 139 6.23 -11.87 0.60
N GLY A 140 5.10 -11.63 -0.08
CA GLY A 140 4.04 -12.61 -0.27
C GLY A 140 3.23 -12.92 0.99
N ALA A 141 3.31 -12.08 2.01
CA ALA A 141 2.50 -12.18 3.21
C ALA A 141 1.10 -11.58 2.98
N VAL A 142 0.16 -11.94 3.84
CA VAL A 142 -1.25 -11.50 3.76
C VAL A 142 -1.46 -10.29 4.67
N TYR A 143 -1.92 -9.19 4.07
CA TYR A 143 -2.24 -7.99 4.83
C TYR A 143 -3.61 -8.09 5.49
N GLN A 144 -3.65 -7.85 6.82
CA GLN A 144 -4.86 -7.86 7.63
C GLN A 144 -5.17 -6.46 8.18
N PRO A 145 -6.12 -5.72 7.60
CA PRO A 145 -6.55 -4.45 8.16
C PRO A 145 -7.40 -4.65 9.43
N LEU A 146 -7.03 -4.00 10.51
CA LEU A 146 -7.83 -3.89 11.73
C LEU A 146 -8.34 -2.44 11.83
N PHE A 147 -9.64 -2.29 11.82
CA PHE A 147 -10.26 -0.98 11.89
C PHE A 147 -10.11 -0.38 13.29
N THR A 148 -9.70 0.89 13.38
CA THR A 148 -9.43 1.56 14.66
C THR A 148 -10.64 1.67 15.61
N ALA A 149 -11.86 1.50 15.09
CA ALA A 149 -13.07 1.42 15.91
C ALA A 149 -13.35 0.03 16.52
N PHE A 150 -12.56 -1.01 16.16
CA PHE A 150 -12.76 -2.32 16.76
C PHE A 150 -12.38 -2.32 18.25
N GLY A 151 -13.21 -2.99 19.05
CA GLY A 151 -12.90 -3.35 20.43
C GLY A 151 -12.17 -4.68 20.53
N TYR A 152 -11.72 -5.01 21.72
CA TYR A 152 -10.89 -6.19 22.03
C TYR A 152 -11.42 -7.51 21.44
N GLU A 153 -12.70 -7.85 21.67
CA GLU A 153 -13.28 -9.11 21.18
C GLU A 153 -13.21 -9.25 19.64
N ALA A 154 -13.48 -8.15 18.95
CA ALA A 154 -13.43 -8.14 17.50
C ALA A 154 -12.00 -8.26 16.94
N ILE A 155 -11.01 -7.68 17.64
CA ILE A 155 -9.59 -7.80 17.34
C ILE A 155 -9.13 -9.24 17.58
N LYS A 156 -9.37 -9.73 18.80
CA LYS A 156 -8.99 -11.08 19.22
C LYS A 156 -9.51 -12.14 18.25
N TYR A 157 -10.80 -12.10 17.95
CA TYR A 157 -11.41 -13.06 17.03
C TYR A 157 -10.72 -13.07 15.66
N ARG A 158 -10.41 -11.89 15.10
CA ARG A 158 -9.76 -11.78 13.79
C ARG A 158 -8.33 -12.27 13.81
N MET A 159 -7.58 -11.90 14.84
CA MET A 159 -6.19 -12.32 14.99
C MET A 159 -6.07 -13.82 15.20
N ASP A 160 -6.90 -14.41 16.07
CA ASP A 160 -6.92 -15.84 16.32
C ASP A 160 -7.30 -16.64 15.06
N LYS A 161 -8.30 -16.18 14.30
CA LYS A 161 -8.74 -16.85 13.07
C LYS A 161 -7.71 -16.77 11.95
N ALA A 162 -6.99 -15.66 11.87
CA ALA A 162 -5.98 -15.44 10.84
C ALA A 162 -4.59 -16.00 11.23
N GLY A 163 -4.33 -16.26 12.49
CA GLY A 163 -3.00 -16.63 12.98
C GLY A 163 -2.00 -15.48 12.83
N THR A 164 -2.40 -14.27 13.21
CA THR A 164 -1.63 -13.05 13.01
C THR A 164 -0.27 -13.11 13.70
N LYS A 165 0.82 -12.94 12.97
CA LYS A 165 2.19 -13.01 13.51
C LYS A 165 2.72 -11.67 13.98
N VAL A 166 2.43 -10.60 13.26
CA VAL A 166 2.92 -9.25 13.54
C VAL A 166 1.79 -8.25 13.50
N VAL A 167 1.76 -7.33 14.44
CA VAL A 167 0.83 -6.21 14.47
C VAL A 167 1.60 -4.90 14.51
N PHE A 168 1.32 -3.99 13.59
CA PHE A 168 1.74 -2.59 13.68
C PHE A 168 0.57 -1.75 14.21
N THR A 169 0.84 -0.97 15.24
CA THR A 169 -0.17 -0.09 15.85
C THR A 169 0.45 1.23 16.29
N ASN A 170 -0.39 2.20 16.61
CA ASN A 170 0.05 3.45 17.22
C ASN A 170 -0.30 3.48 18.72
N VAL A 171 0.19 4.50 19.41
CA VAL A 171 0.01 4.68 20.85
C VAL A 171 -1.47 4.64 21.25
N ASP A 172 -2.33 5.36 20.51
CA ASP A 172 -3.76 5.47 20.81
C ASP A 172 -4.52 4.13 20.79
N ASN A 173 -4.03 3.18 20.01
CA ASN A 173 -4.68 1.88 19.85
C ASN A 173 -3.96 0.74 20.57
N ARG A 174 -2.74 0.96 21.09
CA ARG A 174 -1.89 -0.10 21.66
C ARG A 174 -2.57 -0.86 22.82
N SER A 175 -3.27 -0.17 23.69
CA SER A 175 -3.96 -0.79 24.83
C SER A 175 -5.02 -1.83 24.44
N LYS A 176 -5.54 -1.77 23.21
CA LYS A 176 -6.50 -2.77 22.70
C LYS A 176 -5.88 -4.15 22.45
N PHE A 177 -4.55 -4.26 22.51
CA PHE A 177 -3.79 -5.48 22.27
C PHE A 177 -3.08 -6.00 23.53
N GLU A 178 -3.41 -5.50 24.72
CA GLU A 178 -2.69 -5.81 25.96
C GLU A 178 -2.57 -7.32 26.19
N ASP A 179 -3.69 -8.03 26.17
CA ASP A 179 -3.73 -9.47 26.38
C ASP A 179 -3.33 -10.31 25.14
N LEU A 180 -3.11 -9.68 23.99
CA LEU A 180 -2.79 -10.35 22.73
C LEU A 180 -1.29 -10.28 22.39
N ALA A 181 -0.55 -9.42 23.09
CA ALA A 181 0.86 -9.16 22.82
C ALA A 181 1.80 -10.33 23.17
N GLU A 182 1.38 -11.25 24.04
CA GLU A 182 2.20 -12.40 24.41
C GLU A 182 2.42 -13.41 23.27
N GLN A 183 1.47 -13.46 22.32
CA GLN A 183 1.48 -14.42 21.22
C GLN A 183 1.79 -13.79 19.85
N THR A 184 1.94 -12.47 19.83
CA THR A 184 2.06 -11.71 18.57
C THR A 184 3.16 -10.67 18.69
N LYS A 185 4.02 -10.56 17.70
CA LYS A 185 5.04 -9.51 17.68
C LYS A 185 4.40 -8.15 17.47
N MET A 186 4.63 -7.23 18.41
CA MET A 186 4.09 -5.88 18.38
C MET A 186 5.15 -4.88 17.93
N VAL A 187 4.77 -3.99 17.01
CA VAL A 187 5.61 -2.87 16.54
C VAL A 187 4.82 -1.57 16.72
N LEU A 188 5.35 -0.67 17.53
CA LEU A 188 4.70 0.60 17.85
C LEU A 188 5.22 1.74 16.97
N ILE A 189 4.28 2.43 16.32
CA ILE A 189 4.52 3.67 15.60
C ILE A 189 4.20 4.83 16.54
N GLY A 190 5.20 5.68 16.80
CA GLY A 190 5.07 6.81 17.72
C GLY A 190 6.34 7.05 18.53
N ASN A 191 6.20 7.21 19.83
CA ASN A 191 7.30 7.56 20.73
C ASN A 191 8.05 6.30 21.21
N GLU A 192 9.39 6.34 21.14
CA GLU A 192 10.25 5.24 21.60
C GLU A 192 10.06 4.89 23.10
N THR A 193 9.84 5.92 23.93
CA THR A 193 9.62 5.70 25.37
C THR A 193 8.37 4.88 25.64
N GLU A 194 7.30 5.13 24.87
CA GLU A 194 6.06 4.38 24.97
C GLU A 194 6.21 2.94 24.43
N ALA A 195 6.94 2.77 23.33
CA ALA A 195 7.26 1.43 22.83
C ALA A 195 8.00 0.61 23.89
N LYS A 196 9.02 1.19 24.53
CA LYS A 196 9.74 0.56 25.64
C LYS A 196 8.86 0.23 26.86
N ALA A 197 7.92 1.13 27.18
CA ALA A 197 7.01 0.91 28.31
C ALA A 197 6.07 -0.29 28.09
N TRP A 198 5.68 -0.55 26.82
CA TRP A 198 4.89 -1.71 26.43
C TRP A 198 5.72 -2.98 26.17
N GLY A 199 7.05 -2.87 26.05
CA GLY A 199 7.91 -3.95 25.61
C GLY A 199 7.85 -4.24 24.12
N ASP A 200 7.35 -3.28 23.33
CA ASP A 200 7.20 -3.37 21.87
C ASP A 200 8.46 -2.88 21.14
N ASP A 201 8.65 -3.32 19.90
CA ASP A 201 9.66 -2.73 19.04
C ASP A 201 9.18 -1.36 18.55
N HIS A 202 10.10 -0.38 18.58
CA HIS A 202 9.82 0.94 18.06
C HIS A 202 10.06 0.99 16.55
N TYR A 203 9.01 1.33 15.77
CA TYR A 203 9.03 1.29 14.30
C TYR A 203 10.24 2.04 13.71
N ALA A 204 10.43 3.32 14.05
CA ALA A 204 11.48 4.14 13.44
C ALA A 204 12.88 3.61 13.73
N ASN A 205 13.15 3.13 14.96
CA ASN A 205 14.44 2.54 15.32
C ASN A 205 14.69 1.23 14.58
N SER A 206 13.65 0.39 14.50
CA SER A 206 13.73 -0.90 13.79
C SER A 206 13.99 -0.72 12.30
N MET A 207 13.46 0.34 11.69
CA MET A 207 13.66 0.66 10.29
C MET A 207 15.09 1.11 9.95
N GLN A 208 15.74 1.89 10.84
CA GLN A 208 17.06 2.50 10.58
C GLN A 208 18.16 1.48 10.28
N VAL A 209 18.05 0.27 10.81
CA VAL A 209 19.06 -0.79 10.67
C VAL A 209 18.76 -1.75 9.52
N GLN A 210 17.63 -1.60 8.83
CA GLN A 210 17.24 -2.52 7.76
C GLN A 210 17.79 -2.10 6.39
N PRO A 211 18.14 -3.08 5.53
CA PRO A 211 18.52 -2.82 4.14
C PRO A 211 17.36 -2.15 3.36
N GLN A 212 17.71 -1.30 2.39
CA GLN A 212 16.76 -0.54 1.57
C GLN A 212 16.41 -1.20 0.24
N THR A 213 16.84 -2.44 0.04
CA THR A 213 16.58 -3.21 -1.18
C THR A 213 16.25 -4.64 -0.84
N ILE A 214 15.24 -5.20 -1.47
CA ILE A 214 14.86 -6.61 -1.39
C ILE A 214 14.10 -6.99 -2.66
N GLU A 215 14.39 -8.16 -3.21
CA GLU A 215 13.62 -8.66 -4.34
C GLU A 215 12.22 -9.09 -3.89
N PRO A 216 11.19 -8.75 -4.67
CA PRO A 216 9.83 -9.19 -4.36
C PRO A 216 9.69 -10.70 -4.60
N VAL A 217 8.89 -11.35 -3.76
CA VAL A 217 8.57 -12.76 -3.94
C VAL A 217 7.66 -12.91 -5.15
N SER A 218 7.97 -13.88 -6.02
CA SER A 218 7.08 -14.29 -7.09
C SER A 218 6.04 -15.26 -6.51
N LEU A 219 4.76 -14.94 -6.67
CA LEU A 219 3.66 -15.77 -6.20
C LEU A 219 2.99 -16.44 -7.39
N ASP A 220 2.59 -17.70 -7.20
CA ASP A 220 1.69 -18.37 -8.11
C ASP A 220 0.28 -17.76 -7.94
N THR A 221 -0.45 -17.57 -9.02
CA THR A 221 -1.82 -17.01 -8.98
C THR A 221 -2.81 -17.91 -8.26
N ASP A 222 -2.48 -19.17 -8.08
CA ASP A 222 -3.29 -20.17 -7.36
C ASP A 222 -2.88 -20.32 -5.87
N ALA A 223 -1.97 -19.45 -5.37
CA ALA A 223 -1.44 -19.53 -4.00
C ALA A 223 -2.30 -18.77 -2.96
#